data_2027c492c18be61608ba33a86b8479aa
#
_entry.id   2027c492c18be61608ba33a86b8479aa
#
_cell.length_a   1.000
_cell.length_b   1.000
_cell.length_c   1.000
_cell.angle_alpha   90.00
_cell.angle_beta   90.00
_cell.angle_gamma   90.00
#
_symmetry.space_group_name_H-M   'P 1'
#
loop_
_entity.id
_entity.type
_entity.pdbx_description
1 polymer ?
#
loop_
_entity_poly.entity_id
_entity_poly.type
_entity_poly.pdbx_seq_one_letter_code
_entity_poly.pdbx_strand_id
1 'polypeptide(L)'
;LMHKEGDTITPSAAAWELSARYDEVMVDEYQDSNLVQEMITNLVAGWADKRKNIFMVGDVKQSIYRFRLARPELFMEKYHSYSLEDSEEQRIDLHKNFRSRGTVLSSVNYLFRQIMGEDLGGITYEDENALYTGASFPERADGKEPETEVLLIEKDGEELEEQGNQTVQELEALAIAQRIQKLV
;
A
#
# COMPACT_ATOMS: atom_id res chain seq x y z
N LEU A 1 6.35 25.62 8.73
CA LEU A 1 6.27 25.97 7.30
C LEU A 1 5.10 26.88 6.95
N MET A 2 4.21 27.17 7.89
CA MET A 2 3.06 28.05 7.66
C MET A 2 3.01 29.16 8.72
N HIS A 3 2.52 30.33 8.31
CA HIS A 3 2.10 31.41 9.20
C HIS A 3 0.58 31.46 9.25
N LYS A 4 0.04 31.62 10.45
CA LYS A 4 -1.38 31.88 10.66
C LYS A 4 -1.56 33.30 11.14
N GLU A 5 -2.29 34.11 10.38
CA GLU A 5 -2.64 35.48 10.74
C GLU A 5 -4.15 35.62 10.65
N GLY A 6 -4.83 35.62 11.80
CA GLY A 6 -6.26 35.49 11.88
C GLY A 6 -6.74 34.13 11.33
N ASP A 7 -7.61 34.15 10.33
CA ASP A 7 -8.12 32.95 9.64
C ASP A 7 -7.33 32.64 8.35
N THR A 8 -6.33 33.44 8.00
CA THR A 8 -5.53 33.24 6.80
C THR A 8 -4.29 32.43 7.13
N ILE A 9 -4.04 31.38 6.33
CA ILE A 9 -2.86 30.52 6.42
C ILE A 9 -2.01 30.80 5.18
N THR A 10 -0.76 31.22 5.39
CA THR A 10 0.19 31.51 4.30
C THR A 10 1.48 30.72 4.48
N PRO A 11 2.19 30.37 3.40
CA PRO A 11 3.50 29.75 3.49
C PRO A 11 4.48 30.66 4.24
N SER A 12 5.32 30.06 5.08
CA SER A 12 6.42 30.78 5.73
C SER A 12 7.57 31.07 4.77
N ALA A 13 8.50 31.95 5.16
CA ALA A 13 9.71 32.19 4.39
C ALA A 13 10.50 30.88 4.14
N ALA A 14 10.54 29.99 5.12
CA ALA A 14 11.18 28.68 4.95
C ALA A 14 10.46 27.78 3.93
N ALA A 15 9.13 27.86 3.84
CA ALA A 15 8.39 27.13 2.80
C ALA A 15 8.72 27.66 1.41
N TRP A 16 8.80 28.98 1.25
CA TRP A 16 9.20 29.62 0.00
C TRP A 16 10.62 29.26 -0.43
N GLU A 17 11.56 29.27 0.53
CA GLU A 17 12.94 28.87 0.26
C GLU A 17 13.03 27.40 -0.20
N LEU A 18 12.33 26.49 0.49
CA LEU A 18 12.29 25.07 0.11
C LEU A 18 11.65 24.88 -1.26
N SER A 19 10.52 25.54 -1.52
CA SER A 19 9.84 25.40 -2.81
C SER A 19 10.67 25.95 -3.97
N ALA A 20 11.48 26.98 -3.75
CA ALA A 20 12.40 27.49 -4.76
C ALA A 20 13.63 26.60 -5.00
N ARG A 21 13.94 25.70 -4.05
CA ARG A 21 15.12 24.84 -4.12
C ARG A 21 14.89 23.55 -4.92
N TYR A 22 13.67 23.05 -4.94
CA TYR A 22 13.36 21.76 -5.58
C TYR A 22 12.59 21.97 -6.88
N ASP A 23 13.08 21.37 -7.95
CA ASP A 23 12.42 21.37 -9.24
C ASP A 23 11.27 20.36 -9.27
N GLU A 24 11.43 19.25 -8.57
CA GLU A 24 10.48 18.13 -8.51
C GLU A 24 10.44 17.54 -7.11
N VAL A 25 9.26 17.13 -6.67
CA VAL A 25 9.02 16.46 -5.38
C VAL A 25 8.39 15.11 -5.65
N MET A 26 9.08 14.06 -5.21
CA MET A 26 8.62 12.68 -5.38
C MET A 26 8.19 12.10 -4.04
N VAL A 27 7.02 11.48 -4.00
CA VAL A 27 6.47 10.83 -2.81
C VAL A 27 6.13 9.39 -3.12
N ASP A 28 6.75 8.48 -2.39
CA ASP A 28 6.44 7.05 -2.43
C ASP A 28 5.46 6.66 -1.32
N GLU A 29 4.76 5.54 -1.48
CA GLU A 29 3.75 5.04 -0.54
C GLU A 29 2.71 6.12 -0.14
N TYR A 30 2.26 6.88 -1.13
CA TYR A 30 1.43 8.05 -0.88
C TYR A 30 0.10 7.71 -0.17
N GLN A 31 -0.41 6.48 -0.30
CA GLN A 31 -1.61 6.00 0.39
C GLN A 31 -1.48 6.04 1.93
N ASP A 32 -0.26 6.06 2.46
CA ASP A 32 0.02 6.11 3.89
C ASP A 32 0.23 7.54 4.41
N SER A 33 0.06 8.54 3.55
CA SER A 33 0.20 9.95 3.91
C SER A 33 -0.95 10.42 4.80
N ASN A 34 -0.63 11.35 5.71
CA ASN A 34 -1.62 12.07 6.51
C ASN A 34 -1.72 13.53 6.09
N LEU A 35 -2.72 14.25 6.63
CA LEU A 35 -2.94 15.67 6.28
C LEU A 35 -1.75 16.58 6.52
N VAL A 36 -0.92 16.29 7.53
CA VAL A 36 0.26 17.12 7.82
C VAL A 36 1.34 16.87 6.77
N GLN A 37 1.57 15.62 6.40
CA GLN A 37 2.51 15.26 5.34
C GLN A 37 2.05 15.82 3.99
N GLU A 38 0.77 15.67 3.64
CA GLU A 38 0.18 16.27 2.45
C GLU A 38 0.43 17.78 2.38
N MET A 39 0.17 18.48 3.48
CA MET A 39 0.39 19.92 3.57
C MET A 39 1.87 20.30 3.41
N ILE A 40 2.77 19.56 4.06
CA ILE A 40 4.22 19.79 3.93
C ILE A 40 4.67 19.58 2.49
N THR A 41 4.25 18.47 1.88
CA THR A 41 4.58 18.11 0.49
C THR A 41 4.12 19.21 -0.48
N ASN A 42 2.88 19.65 -0.35
CA ASN A 42 2.31 20.70 -1.20
C ASN A 42 3.06 22.05 -1.04
N LEU A 43 3.46 22.41 0.19
CA LEU A 43 4.22 23.63 0.42
C LEU A 43 5.63 23.56 -0.17
N VAL A 44 6.29 22.41 -0.04
CA VAL A 44 7.64 22.20 -0.58
C VAL A 44 7.61 22.13 -2.12
N ALA A 45 6.55 21.59 -2.69
CA ALA A 45 6.36 21.53 -4.14
C ALA A 45 5.92 22.86 -4.76
N GLY A 46 5.75 23.94 -3.97
CA GLY A 46 5.38 25.25 -4.50
C GLY A 46 3.93 25.35 -4.96
N TRP A 47 3.03 24.61 -4.34
CA TRP A 47 1.60 24.70 -4.62
C TRP A 47 1.04 26.11 -4.51
N ALA A 48 1.59 26.93 -3.60
CA ALA A 48 1.23 28.33 -3.46
C ALA A 48 1.53 29.16 -4.72
N ASP A 49 2.54 28.76 -5.51
CA ASP A 49 2.88 29.33 -6.82
C ASP A 49 2.19 28.62 -7.99
N LYS A 50 1.26 27.71 -7.69
CA LYS A 50 0.54 26.89 -8.67
C LYS A 50 1.46 25.99 -9.52
N ARG A 51 2.61 25.61 -8.99
CA ARG A 51 3.49 24.64 -9.66
C ARG A 51 2.90 23.24 -9.55
N LYS A 52 3.02 22.47 -10.62
CA LYS A 52 2.55 21.09 -10.74
C LYS A 52 3.76 20.13 -10.84
N ASN A 53 4.60 20.14 -9.81
CA ASN A 53 5.88 19.44 -9.78
C ASN A 53 5.91 18.32 -8.72
N ILE A 54 4.78 17.70 -8.44
CA ILE A 54 4.68 16.56 -7.54
C ILE A 54 4.47 15.29 -8.36
N PHE A 55 5.31 14.28 -8.09
CA PHE A 55 5.14 12.92 -8.59
C PHE A 55 4.85 12.01 -7.39
N MET A 56 3.72 11.33 -7.42
CA MET A 56 3.26 10.47 -6.31
C MET A 56 3.10 9.04 -6.80
N VAL A 57 3.59 8.09 -6.02
CA VAL A 57 3.39 6.65 -6.24
C VAL A 57 2.71 6.05 -5.03
N GLY A 58 1.76 5.17 -5.25
CA GLY A 58 1.06 4.50 -4.17
C GLY A 58 0.13 3.40 -4.68
N ASP A 59 -0.34 2.61 -3.74
CA ASP A 59 -1.34 1.58 -3.98
C ASP A 59 -2.31 1.55 -2.81
N VAL A 60 -3.52 2.02 -3.01
CA VAL A 60 -4.54 2.09 -1.95
C VAL A 60 -4.83 0.72 -1.33
N LYS A 61 -4.67 -0.38 -2.09
CA LYS A 61 -4.83 -1.76 -1.60
C LYS A 61 -3.83 -2.13 -0.50
N GLN A 62 -2.71 -1.40 -0.42
CA GLN A 62 -1.64 -1.61 0.57
C GLN A 62 -1.75 -0.65 1.75
N SER A 63 -2.81 0.16 1.84
CA SER A 63 -3.01 1.08 2.95
C SER A 63 -3.40 0.32 4.22
N ILE A 64 -2.42 0.10 5.10
CA ILE A 64 -2.59 -0.60 6.38
C ILE A 64 -2.30 0.28 7.61
N TYR A 65 -1.89 1.54 7.40
CA TYR A 65 -1.45 2.44 8.49
C TYR A 65 -2.52 3.42 8.95
N ARG A 66 -3.81 3.11 8.79
CA ARG A 66 -4.91 3.95 9.27
C ARG A 66 -4.80 4.25 10.77
N PHE A 67 -4.30 3.30 11.56
CA PHE A 67 -4.05 3.49 13.00
C PHE A 67 -2.93 4.51 13.31
N ARG A 68 -2.10 4.87 12.30
CA ARG A 68 -1.10 5.94 12.36
C ARG A 68 -1.59 7.25 11.74
N LEU A 69 -2.91 7.43 11.64
CA LEU A 69 -3.54 8.61 11.04
C LEU A 69 -3.31 8.76 9.53
N ALA A 70 -2.91 7.69 8.84
CA ALA A 70 -2.90 7.68 7.39
C ALA A 70 -4.32 7.94 6.84
N ARG A 71 -4.38 8.69 5.75
CA ARG A 71 -5.61 9.13 5.09
C ARG A 71 -5.64 8.64 3.64
N PRO A 72 -5.99 7.36 3.39
CA PRO A 72 -6.09 6.82 2.04
C PRO A 72 -7.02 7.64 1.14
N GLU A 73 -7.96 8.37 1.75
CA GLU A 73 -8.89 9.26 1.05
C GLU A 73 -8.14 10.33 0.23
N LEU A 74 -6.99 10.82 0.70
CA LEU A 74 -6.16 11.78 -0.05
C LEU A 74 -5.63 11.19 -1.36
N PHE A 75 -5.28 9.91 -1.36
CA PHE A 75 -4.90 9.19 -2.56
C PHE A 75 -6.11 8.99 -3.47
N MET A 76 -7.25 8.55 -2.93
CA MET A 76 -8.46 8.28 -3.69
C MET A 76 -9.04 9.54 -4.34
N GLU A 77 -8.97 10.70 -3.69
CA GLU A 77 -9.37 11.98 -4.28
C GLU A 77 -8.58 12.25 -5.58
N LYS A 78 -7.25 12.07 -5.55
CA LYS A 78 -6.40 12.23 -6.74
C LYS A 78 -6.66 11.13 -7.77
N TYR A 79 -6.84 9.89 -7.33
CA TYR A 79 -7.16 8.77 -8.20
C TYR A 79 -8.42 9.01 -9.04
N HIS A 80 -9.45 9.64 -8.46
CA HIS A 80 -10.71 9.94 -9.16
C HIS A 80 -10.67 11.25 -9.96
N SER A 81 -9.87 12.23 -9.52
CA SER A 81 -9.85 13.55 -10.16
C SER A 81 -8.82 13.68 -11.29
N TYR A 82 -7.72 12.93 -11.22
CA TYR A 82 -6.64 13.00 -12.20
C TYR A 82 -7.01 12.27 -13.49
N SER A 83 -6.62 12.84 -14.63
CA SER A 83 -6.89 12.29 -15.96
C SER A 83 -5.97 11.13 -16.32
N LEU A 84 -6.49 10.13 -17.04
CA LEU A 84 -5.68 9.10 -17.70
C LEU A 84 -5.00 9.61 -18.99
N GLU A 85 -5.49 10.72 -19.52
CA GLU A 85 -4.89 11.36 -20.69
C GLU A 85 -3.80 12.34 -20.25
N ASP A 86 -2.94 12.73 -21.18
CA ASP A 86 -1.89 13.71 -20.95
C ASP A 86 -2.47 15.05 -20.49
N SER A 87 -2.13 15.44 -19.27
CA SER A 87 -2.67 16.64 -18.61
C SER A 87 -1.73 17.10 -17.48
N GLU A 88 -1.99 18.31 -16.94
CA GLU A 88 -1.25 18.82 -15.78
C GLU A 88 -1.42 17.97 -14.51
N GLU A 89 -2.55 17.26 -14.41
CA GLU A 89 -2.86 16.33 -13.32
C GLU A 89 -3.18 14.98 -13.93
N GLN A 90 -2.11 14.21 -14.19
CA GLN A 90 -2.17 12.94 -14.87
C GLN A 90 -2.09 11.77 -13.89
N ARG A 91 -2.92 10.75 -14.11
CA ARG A 91 -2.86 9.44 -13.46
C ARG A 91 -2.29 8.40 -14.43
N ILE A 92 -1.37 7.58 -13.95
CA ILE A 92 -0.82 6.45 -14.68
C ILE A 92 -1.07 5.19 -13.86
N ASP A 93 -1.85 4.26 -14.39
CA ASP A 93 -2.17 3.00 -13.72
C ASP A 93 -1.14 1.92 -14.09
N LEU A 94 -0.51 1.32 -13.08
CA LEU A 94 0.48 0.26 -13.26
C LEU A 94 -0.15 -1.09 -12.89
N HIS A 95 -0.30 -1.97 -13.88
CA HIS A 95 -0.97 -3.27 -13.71
C HIS A 95 0.00 -4.46 -13.64
N LYS A 96 1.29 -4.26 -13.90
CA LYS A 96 2.27 -5.35 -13.98
C LYS A 96 3.15 -5.41 -12.75
N ASN A 97 3.25 -6.60 -12.17
CA ASN A 97 4.15 -6.90 -11.08
C ASN A 97 5.40 -7.62 -11.62
N PHE A 98 6.57 -7.05 -11.39
CA PHE A 98 7.87 -7.57 -11.83
C PHE A 98 8.64 -8.29 -10.71
N ARG A 99 8.08 -8.36 -9.51
CA ARG A 99 8.73 -8.93 -8.31
C ARG A 99 8.36 -10.39 -8.09
N SER A 100 7.13 -10.77 -8.37
CA SER A 100 6.56 -12.06 -7.97
C SER A 100 6.22 -12.97 -9.14
N ARG A 101 6.32 -14.28 -8.92
CA ARG A 101 5.87 -15.31 -9.88
C ARG A 101 4.36 -15.26 -10.07
N GLY A 102 3.90 -15.74 -11.22
CA GLY A 102 2.47 -15.77 -11.56
C GLY A 102 1.61 -16.55 -10.57
N THR A 103 2.11 -17.67 -10.04
CA THR A 103 1.42 -18.47 -9.01
C THR A 103 1.15 -17.69 -7.73
N VAL A 104 2.12 -16.87 -7.29
CA VAL A 104 1.94 -15.99 -6.11
C VAL A 104 0.87 -14.93 -6.39
N LEU A 105 0.94 -14.29 -7.56
CA LEU A 105 -0.03 -13.26 -7.94
C LEU A 105 -1.44 -13.83 -8.09
N SER A 106 -1.56 -15.02 -8.69
CA SER A 106 -2.85 -15.71 -8.84
C SER A 106 -3.48 -16.03 -7.50
N SER A 107 -2.68 -16.47 -6.52
CA SER A 107 -3.16 -16.76 -5.16
C SER A 107 -3.61 -15.48 -4.45
N VAL A 108 -2.85 -14.40 -4.57
CA VAL A 108 -3.23 -13.09 -4.01
C VAL A 108 -4.53 -12.61 -4.65
N ASN A 109 -4.62 -12.62 -5.97
CA ASN A 109 -5.83 -12.22 -6.69
C ASN A 109 -7.04 -13.06 -6.27
N TYR A 110 -6.86 -14.38 -6.12
CA TYR A 110 -7.94 -15.30 -5.70
C TYR A 110 -8.49 -14.93 -4.33
N LEU A 111 -7.61 -14.67 -3.36
CA LEU A 111 -8.00 -14.31 -2.00
C LEU A 111 -8.67 -12.93 -1.97
N PHE A 112 -8.05 -11.93 -2.57
CA PHE A 112 -8.54 -10.55 -2.48
C PHE A 112 -9.83 -10.32 -3.25
N ARG A 113 -10.11 -11.05 -4.31
CA ARG A 113 -11.43 -11.02 -4.97
C ARG A 113 -12.58 -11.48 -4.07
N GLN A 114 -12.29 -12.27 -3.05
CA GLN A 114 -13.31 -12.77 -2.13
C GLN A 114 -13.51 -11.88 -0.91
N ILE A 115 -12.49 -11.16 -0.48
CA ILE A 115 -12.50 -10.43 0.80
C ILE A 115 -12.42 -8.92 0.66
N MET A 116 -11.92 -8.39 -0.47
CA MET A 116 -11.74 -6.94 -0.65
C MET A 116 -12.90 -6.37 -1.47
N GLY A 117 -13.70 -5.53 -0.81
CA GLY A 117 -14.78 -4.77 -1.39
C GLY A 117 -14.75 -3.33 -0.89
N GLU A 118 -15.67 -2.51 -1.35
CA GLU A 118 -15.79 -1.11 -0.90
C GLU A 118 -15.87 -0.98 0.62
N ASP A 119 -16.55 -1.91 1.28
CA ASP A 119 -16.74 -1.92 2.73
C ASP A 119 -15.44 -2.20 3.50
N LEU A 120 -14.55 -3.02 2.96
CA LEU A 120 -13.36 -3.48 3.66
C LEU A 120 -12.08 -2.81 3.16
N GLY A 121 -11.97 -2.53 1.87
CA GLY A 121 -10.76 -2.00 1.25
C GLY A 121 -10.92 -0.61 0.63
N GLY A 122 -12.13 -0.07 0.60
CA GLY A 122 -12.45 1.19 -0.07
C GLY A 122 -12.43 1.12 -1.59
N ILE A 123 -12.16 -0.07 -2.15
CA ILE A 123 -12.21 -0.38 -3.59
C ILE A 123 -12.75 -1.79 -3.79
N THR A 124 -13.40 -2.03 -4.92
CA THR A 124 -13.76 -3.37 -5.37
C THR A 124 -12.57 -4.01 -6.09
N TYR A 125 -12.17 -5.22 -5.69
CA TYR A 125 -11.04 -5.93 -6.28
C TYR A 125 -11.48 -6.71 -7.53
N GLU A 126 -11.42 -6.04 -8.67
CA GLU A 126 -11.77 -6.61 -9.98
C GLU A 126 -10.52 -6.74 -10.88
N ASP A 127 -10.73 -7.04 -12.15
CA ASP A 127 -9.62 -7.26 -13.10
C ASP A 127 -8.75 -6.02 -13.29
N GLU A 128 -9.32 -4.83 -13.16
CA GLU A 128 -8.58 -3.56 -13.23
C GLU A 128 -7.62 -3.36 -12.05
N ASN A 129 -7.94 -3.95 -10.90
CA ASN A 129 -7.15 -3.86 -9.68
C ASN A 129 -6.29 -5.10 -9.42
N ALA A 130 -6.44 -6.14 -10.24
CA ALA A 130 -5.71 -7.39 -10.10
C ALA A 130 -4.22 -7.24 -10.47
N LEU A 131 -3.41 -8.12 -9.93
CA LEU A 131 -1.97 -8.16 -10.19
C LEU A 131 -1.67 -9.07 -11.38
N TYR A 132 -0.92 -8.55 -12.35
CA TYR A 132 -0.51 -9.29 -13.54
C TYR A 132 1.01 -9.44 -13.61
N THR A 133 1.47 -10.60 -14.07
CA THR A 133 2.91 -10.89 -14.23
C THR A 133 3.54 -9.95 -15.26
N GLY A 134 4.58 -9.25 -14.85
CA GLY A 134 5.37 -8.36 -15.71
C GLY A 134 6.76 -8.90 -16.06
N ALA A 135 7.23 -9.95 -15.34
CA ALA A 135 8.52 -10.57 -15.55
C ALA A 135 8.41 -12.08 -15.76
N SER A 136 9.38 -12.66 -16.44
CA SER A 136 9.57 -14.11 -16.51
C SER A 136 10.60 -14.55 -15.48
N PHE A 137 10.37 -15.70 -14.87
CA PHE A 137 11.25 -16.26 -13.86
C PHE A 137 11.77 -17.62 -14.34
N PRO A 138 13.02 -17.98 -14.02
CA PRO A 138 13.55 -19.30 -14.34
C PRO A 138 12.67 -20.40 -13.76
N GLU A 139 12.56 -21.52 -14.47
CA GLU A 139 11.93 -22.71 -13.90
C GLU A 139 12.70 -23.19 -12.66
N ARG A 140 11.98 -23.74 -11.71
CA ARG A 140 12.60 -24.32 -10.52
C ARG A 140 13.32 -25.61 -10.91
N ALA A 141 14.42 -25.91 -10.24
CA ALA A 141 15.20 -27.12 -10.47
C ALA A 141 14.42 -28.42 -10.20
N ASP A 142 13.41 -28.34 -9.32
CA ASP A 142 12.51 -29.45 -8.98
C ASP A 142 11.31 -29.59 -9.91
N GLY A 143 11.16 -28.70 -10.88
CA GLY A 143 10.06 -28.66 -11.84
C GLY A 143 8.68 -28.40 -11.22
N LYS A 144 8.61 -28.02 -9.94
CA LYS A 144 7.34 -27.75 -9.23
C LYS A 144 7.06 -26.27 -9.15
N GLU A 145 5.83 -25.88 -9.43
CA GLU A 145 5.37 -24.53 -9.11
C GLU A 145 5.08 -24.42 -7.60
N PRO A 146 5.45 -23.30 -6.97
CA PRO A 146 5.14 -23.09 -5.55
C PRO A 146 3.63 -22.97 -5.36
N GLU A 147 3.09 -23.77 -4.46
CA GLU A 147 1.68 -23.71 -4.06
C GLU A 147 1.52 -22.77 -2.86
N THR A 148 0.37 -22.11 -2.80
CA THR A 148 0.01 -21.31 -1.63
C THR A 148 -0.58 -22.22 -0.57
N GLU A 149 -0.03 -22.16 0.63
CA GLU A 149 -0.49 -22.94 1.76
C GLU A 149 -1.24 -22.04 2.76
N VAL A 150 -2.33 -22.55 3.29
CA VAL A 150 -3.08 -21.93 4.37
C VAL A 150 -2.94 -22.80 5.61
N LEU A 151 -2.35 -22.23 6.66
CA LEU A 151 -2.25 -22.88 7.96
C LEU A 151 -3.40 -22.39 8.85
N LEU A 152 -4.31 -23.33 9.19
CA LEU A 152 -5.41 -23.07 10.09
C LEU A 152 -5.04 -23.55 11.50
N ILE A 153 -5.21 -22.68 12.48
CA ILE A 153 -4.95 -22.98 13.89
C ILE A 153 -6.26 -22.81 14.64
N GLU A 154 -6.79 -23.93 15.14
CA GLU A 154 -7.99 -23.91 15.98
C GLU A 154 -7.63 -23.37 17.38
N LYS A 155 -8.45 -22.42 17.85
CA LYS A 155 -8.26 -21.77 19.15
C LYS A 155 -8.94 -22.50 20.30
N ASP A 156 -10.00 -23.25 20.02
CA ASP A 156 -10.95 -23.76 21.03
C ASP A 156 -11.16 -25.28 20.93
N GLY A 157 -10.13 -26.07 20.57
CA GLY A 157 -10.22 -27.54 20.45
C GLY A 157 -9.93 -28.27 21.79
N GLU A 158 -10.58 -29.41 22.01
CA GLU A 158 -10.32 -30.30 23.19
C GLU A 158 -8.84 -30.71 23.31
N GLU A 159 -8.11 -30.74 22.21
CA GLU A 159 -6.68 -31.06 22.17
C GLU A 159 -5.80 -29.98 22.83
N LEU A 160 -6.30 -28.75 22.99
CA LEU A 160 -5.57 -27.65 23.66
C LEU A 160 -5.61 -27.77 25.19
N GLU A 161 -6.59 -28.43 25.75
CA GLU A 161 -6.67 -28.72 27.21
C GLU A 161 -5.58 -29.71 27.62
N GLU A 162 -5.13 -30.60 26.72
CA GLU A 162 -4.03 -31.56 26.97
C GLU A 162 -2.64 -30.94 26.83
N GLN A 163 -2.48 -29.82 26.07
CA GLN A 163 -1.18 -29.19 25.79
C GLN A 163 -0.82 -28.04 26.75
N GLY A 164 -1.64 -27.77 27.75
CA GLY A 164 -1.44 -26.66 28.67
C GLY A 164 -1.91 -25.32 28.09
N ASN A 165 -2.04 -24.32 28.97
CA ASN A 165 -2.59 -22.97 28.70
C ASN A 165 -1.71 -22.15 27.70
N GLN A 166 -1.52 -22.65 26.48
CA GLN A 166 -0.77 -21.92 25.45
C GLN A 166 -1.64 -20.79 24.89
N THR A 167 -1.03 -19.66 24.69
CA THR A 167 -1.68 -18.51 24.02
C THR A 167 -1.78 -18.76 22.52
N VAL A 168 -2.71 -18.10 21.84
CA VAL A 168 -2.85 -18.16 20.37
C VAL A 168 -1.54 -17.80 19.68
N GLN A 169 -0.83 -16.80 20.20
CA GLN A 169 0.47 -16.36 19.67
C GLN A 169 1.54 -17.45 19.77
N GLU A 170 1.55 -18.24 20.84
CA GLU A 170 2.49 -19.36 21.00
C GLU A 170 2.17 -20.50 20.03
N LEU A 171 0.90 -20.78 19.79
CA LEU A 171 0.47 -21.77 18.81
C LEU A 171 0.82 -21.34 17.38
N GLU A 172 0.58 -20.08 17.03
CA GLU A 172 0.99 -19.52 15.75
C GLU A 172 2.50 -19.60 15.54
N ALA A 173 3.27 -19.18 16.55
CA ALA A 173 4.73 -19.25 16.50
C ALA A 173 5.24 -20.69 16.34
N LEU A 174 4.62 -21.66 17.03
CA LEU A 174 4.96 -23.06 16.93
C LEU A 174 4.65 -23.61 15.51
N ALA A 175 3.47 -23.31 14.96
CA ALA A 175 3.08 -23.75 13.63
C ALA A 175 4.03 -23.18 12.55
N ILE A 176 4.39 -21.90 12.66
CA ILE A 176 5.37 -21.25 11.79
C ILE A 176 6.74 -21.94 11.89
N ALA A 177 7.24 -22.16 13.12
CA ALA A 177 8.52 -22.80 13.35
C ALA A 177 8.56 -24.22 12.77
N GLN A 178 7.53 -25.02 12.99
CA GLN A 178 7.40 -26.37 12.42
C GLN A 178 7.36 -26.35 10.89
N ARG A 179 6.69 -25.36 10.30
CA ARG A 179 6.65 -25.23 8.84
C ARG A 179 8.00 -24.84 8.27
N ILE A 180 8.71 -23.90 8.89
CA ILE A 180 10.08 -23.53 8.51
C ILE A 180 10.99 -24.76 8.56
N GLN A 181 10.93 -25.53 9.64
CA GLN A 181 11.75 -26.75 9.80
C GLN A 181 11.51 -27.78 8.69
N LYS A 182 10.30 -27.85 8.14
CA LYS A 182 9.97 -28.76 7.01
C LYS A 182 10.46 -28.24 5.65
N LEU A 183 10.75 -26.96 5.54
CA LEU A 183 11.18 -26.30 4.31
C LEU A 183 12.70 -26.24 4.17
N VAL A 184 13.43 -26.38 5.26
CA VAL A 184 14.91 -26.40 5.35
C VAL A 184 15.42 -27.85 5.42
#